data_913ca30e43b92d99a37f1b94aeb3f04f
#
_entry.id   913ca30e43b92d99a37f1b94aeb3f04f
#
_cell.length_a   1.000
_cell.length_b   1.000
_cell.length_c   1.000
_cell.angle_alpha   90.00
_cell.angle_beta   90.00
_cell.angle_gamma   90.00
#
_symmetry.space_group_name_H-M   'P 1'
#
loop_
_entity.id
_entity.type
_entity.pdbx_description
1 polymer ?
#
loop_
_entity_poly.entity_id
_entity_poly.type
_entity_poly.pdbx_seq_one_letter_code
_entity_poly.pdbx_strand_id
1 'polypeptide(L)'
;MQLARFARARFCHLPTALEPLPRLTAHLGGPQILVKRDDATGLGFGGNENRKLEFLIGAALAESADMLVTAGGVQSNHCRQTAAAAARHGVACALVLQRRVAWNHLDYERGGNVLLDRLAGAELHLVERDADLAAELERVC
;
A
#
# COMPACT_ATOMS: atom_id res chain seq x y z
N MET A 1 9.33 21.22 -6.49
CA MET A 1 8.13 20.62 -7.14
C MET A 1 6.87 21.18 -6.50
N GLN A 2 5.91 21.69 -7.30
CA GLN A 2 4.66 22.27 -6.78
C GLN A 2 3.58 21.17 -6.72
N LEU A 3 3.48 20.49 -5.59
CA LEU A 3 2.50 19.41 -5.40
C LEU A 3 1.04 19.90 -5.35
N ALA A 4 0.83 21.19 -5.04
CA ALA A 4 -0.51 21.79 -4.94
C ALA A 4 -1.32 21.78 -6.26
N ARG A 5 -0.67 21.59 -7.39
CA ARG A 5 -1.32 21.50 -8.71
C ARG A 5 -1.97 20.14 -9.01
N PHE A 6 -1.65 19.12 -8.24
CA PHE A 6 -2.20 17.78 -8.44
C PHE A 6 -3.43 17.56 -7.56
N ALA A 7 -4.43 16.87 -8.11
CA ALA A 7 -5.56 16.40 -7.34
C ALA A 7 -5.08 15.53 -6.17
N ARG A 8 -5.70 15.68 -5.01
CA ARG A 8 -5.27 14.97 -3.79
C ARG A 8 -6.45 14.65 -2.89
N ALA A 9 -6.70 13.38 -2.66
CA ALA A 9 -7.62 12.89 -1.65
C ALA A 9 -6.89 12.82 -0.29
N ARG A 10 -7.27 13.67 0.66
CA ARG A 10 -6.59 13.74 1.97
C ARG A 10 -7.15 12.72 2.93
N PHE A 11 -6.33 11.76 3.35
CA PHE A 11 -6.69 10.74 4.33
C PHE A 11 -5.56 10.33 5.27
N CYS A 12 -4.35 10.85 5.05
CA CYS A 12 -3.22 10.61 5.96
C CYS A 12 -3.29 11.49 7.20
N HIS A 13 -2.83 10.93 8.31
CA HIS A 13 -2.52 11.71 9.51
C HIS A 13 -1.13 12.35 9.33
N LEU A 14 -1.11 13.62 8.95
CA LEU A 14 0.12 14.36 8.68
C LEU A 14 0.17 15.66 9.50
N PRO A 15 1.39 16.12 9.86
CA PRO A 15 2.70 15.52 9.63
C PRO A 15 2.96 14.32 10.54
N THR A 16 3.66 13.28 10.03
CA THR A 16 4.18 12.22 10.89
C THR A 16 5.45 12.68 11.60
N ALA A 17 5.71 12.15 12.80
CA ALA A 17 6.90 12.51 13.57
C ALA A 17 8.20 12.10 12.89
N LEU A 18 9.27 12.84 13.19
CA LEU A 18 10.66 12.48 12.90
C LEU A 18 11.36 12.32 14.26
N GLU A 19 11.63 11.08 14.67
CA GLU A 19 12.08 10.74 16.00
C GLU A 19 13.56 10.32 15.98
N PRO A 20 14.42 10.81 16.93
CA PRO A 20 15.78 10.31 17.06
C PRO A 20 15.79 8.91 17.68
N LEU A 21 16.75 8.08 17.24
CA LEU A 21 17.02 6.75 17.78
C LEU A 21 18.36 6.74 18.54
N PRO A 22 18.42 7.31 19.76
CA PRO A 22 19.68 7.55 20.44
C PRO A 22 20.44 6.25 20.81
N ARG A 23 19.71 5.19 21.19
CA ARG A 23 20.33 3.90 21.50
C ARG A 23 20.95 3.24 20.28
N LEU A 24 20.27 3.28 19.14
CA LEU A 24 20.78 2.73 17.88
C LEU A 24 21.95 3.56 17.37
N THR A 25 21.86 4.89 17.44
CA THR A 25 22.95 5.81 17.11
C THR A 25 24.23 5.50 17.93
N ALA A 26 24.08 5.35 19.24
CA ALA A 26 25.20 5.03 20.13
C ALA A 26 25.78 3.64 19.83
N HIS A 27 24.93 2.64 19.58
CA HIS A 27 25.37 1.27 19.28
C HIS A 27 26.20 1.18 17.98
N LEU A 28 25.80 1.93 16.95
CA LEU A 28 26.48 1.91 15.64
C LEU A 28 27.68 2.87 15.58
N GLY A 29 27.82 3.83 16.50
CA GLY A 29 28.98 4.74 16.59
C GLY A 29 29.14 5.66 15.38
N GLY A 30 28.05 6.00 14.68
CA GLY A 30 28.04 6.79 13.45
C GLY A 30 27.19 8.08 13.55
N PRO A 31 26.70 8.57 12.42
CA PRO A 31 25.83 9.76 12.39
C PRO A 31 24.54 9.51 13.16
N GLN A 32 23.87 10.59 13.57
CA GLN A 32 22.57 10.51 14.22
C GLN A 32 21.56 9.82 13.32
N ILE A 33 20.89 8.79 13.86
CA ILE A 33 19.85 8.04 13.17
C ILE A 33 18.48 8.55 13.61
N LEU A 34 17.65 8.86 12.62
CA LEU A 34 16.29 9.32 12.81
C LEU A 34 15.31 8.36 12.12
N VAL A 35 14.13 8.16 12.71
CA VAL A 35 13.03 7.42 12.08
C VAL A 35 11.91 8.37 11.71
N LYS A 36 11.51 8.33 10.43
CA LYS A 36 10.28 8.97 9.96
C LYS A 36 9.11 8.02 10.20
N ARG A 37 8.19 8.41 11.09
CA ARG A 37 7.10 7.55 11.57
C ARG A 37 5.97 7.42 10.55
N ASP A 38 6.28 6.90 9.35
CA ASP A 38 5.28 6.68 8.30
C ASP A 38 4.37 5.46 8.57
N ASP A 39 4.71 4.64 9.55
CA ASP A 39 3.80 3.70 10.20
C ASP A 39 2.56 4.39 10.81
N ALA A 40 2.66 5.65 11.20
CA ALA A 40 1.60 6.44 11.81
C ALA A 40 0.75 7.27 10.81
N THR A 41 0.82 6.98 9.51
CA THR A 41 -0.01 7.67 8.50
C THR A 41 -1.51 7.35 8.57
N GLY A 42 -1.91 6.34 9.34
CA GLY A 42 -3.29 6.06 9.74
C GLY A 42 -3.97 5.01 8.88
N LEU A 43 -4.43 5.36 7.67
CA LEU A 43 -5.26 4.50 6.85
C LEU A 43 -4.62 3.12 6.58
N GLY A 44 -5.41 2.05 6.73
CA GLY A 44 -4.98 0.68 6.48
C GLY A 44 -3.78 0.26 7.34
N PHE A 45 -3.75 0.62 8.61
CA PHE A 45 -2.64 0.41 9.57
C PHE A 45 -1.36 1.17 9.24
N GLY A 46 -1.46 2.26 8.47
CA GLY A 46 -0.34 3.13 8.16
C GLY A 46 0.66 2.57 7.16
N GLY A 47 1.64 3.37 6.83
CA GLY A 47 2.73 3.09 5.91
C GLY A 47 3.02 4.25 4.97
N ASN A 48 4.22 4.26 4.39
CA ASN A 48 4.68 5.30 3.47
C ASN A 48 3.85 5.37 2.17
N GLU A 49 3.23 4.26 1.75
CA GLU A 49 2.44 4.15 0.53
C GLU A 49 1.25 5.13 0.53
N ASN A 50 0.68 5.40 1.70
CA ASN A 50 -0.43 6.34 1.87
C ASN A 50 -0.09 7.74 1.35
N ARG A 51 1.17 8.17 1.39
CA ARG A 51 1.60 9.49 0.88
C ARG A 51 1.40 9.63 -0.63
N LYS A 52 1.75 8.60 -1.41
CA LYS A 52 1.52 8.60 -2.86
C LYS A 52 0.07 8.31 -3.20
N LEU A 53 -0.58 7.44 -2.40
CA LEU A 53 -1.97 7.06 -2.63
C LEU A 53 -2.93 8.24 -2.51
N GLU A 54 -2.67 9.24 -1.65
CA GLU A 54 -3.48 10.45 -1.63
C GLU A 54 -3.54 11.15 -3.01
N PHE A 55 -2.45 11.13 -3.78
CA PHE A 55 -2.41 11.71 -5.12
C PHE A 55 -3.00 10.77 -6.19
N LEU A 56 -2.70 9.47 -6.10
CA LEU A 56 -3.25 8.49 -7.04
C LEU A 56 -4.77 8.39 -6.91
N ILE A 57 -5.30 8.34 -5.69
CA ILE A 57 -6.74 8.38 -5.44
C ILE A 57 -7.34 9.70 -5.90
N GLY A 58 -6.67 10.83 -5.63
CA GLY A 58 -7.12 12.13 -6.11
C GLY A 58 -7.25 12.18 -7.62
N ALA A 59 -6.28 11.62 -8.35
CA ALA A 59 -6.33 11.52 -9.81
C ALA A 59 -7.46 10.59 -10.28
N ALA A 60 -7.58 9.39 -9.71
CA ALA A 60 -8.63 8.42 -10.05
C ALA A 60 -10.04 9.01 -9.86
N LEU A 61 -10.27 9.71 -8.75
CA LEU A 61 -11.56 10.38 -8.48
C LEU A 61 -11.83 11.51 -9.48
N ALA A 62 -10.80 12.27 -9.87
CA ALA A 62 -10.94 13.33 -10.87
C ALA A 62 -11.29 12.78 -12.27
N GLU A 63 -10.85 11.56 -12.58
CA GLU A 63 -11.15 10.84 -13.82
C GLU A 63 -12.43 9.99 -13.72
N SER A 64 -13.12 10.02 -12.58
CA SER A 64 -14.33 9.22 -12.32
C SER A 64 -14.08 7.71 -12.45
N ALA A 65 -12.90 7.25 -12.05
CA ALA A 65 -12.57 5.83 -12.07
C ALA A 65 -13.49 5.07 -11.11
N ASP A 66 -14.03 3.96 -11.55
CA ASP A 66 -14.91 3.08 -10.79
C ASP A 66 -14.15 1.92 -10.12
N MET A 67 -12.92 1.62 -10.59
CA MET A 67 -12.07 0.58 -10.05
C MET A 67 -10.60 1.01 -10.00
N LEU A 68 -9.89 0.55 -8.98
CA LEU A 68 -8.42 0.62 -8.87
C LEU A 68 -7.84 -0.78 -9.03
N VAL A 69 -6.91 -0.94 -9.97
CA VAL A 69 -6.19 -2.21 -10.17
C VAL A 69 -4.71 -2.00 -9.86
N THR A 70 -4.12 -2.89 -9.07
CA THR A 70 -2.68 -2.84 -8.80
C THR A 70 -2.10 -4.23 -8.51
N ALA A 71 -0.77 -4.34 -8.55
CA ALA A 71 -0.07 -5.59 -8.29
C ALA A 71 0.97 -5.46 -7.18
N GLY A 72 1.25 -6.60 -6.52
CA GLY A 72 2.29 -6.71 -5.51
C GLY A 72 2.62 -8.14 -5.15
N GLY A 73 3.51 -8.34 -4.19
CA GLY A 73 3.66 -9.66 -3.57
C GLY A 73 2.46 -10.00 -2.67
N VAL A 74 2.25 -11.27 -2.35
CA VAL A 74 1.11 -11.74 -1.52
C VAL A 74 0.94 -10.92 -0.24
N GLN A 75 2.02 -10.57 0.46
CA GLN A 75 1.97 -9.75 1.68
C GLN A 75 2.36 -8.28 1.42
N SER A 76 1.93 -7.71 0.30
CA SER A 76 2.26 -6.33 -0.09
C SER A 76 1.58 -5.30 0.80
N ASN A 77 2.36 -4.42 1.43
CA ASN A 77 1.83 -3.25 2.14
C ASN A 77 1.17 -2.25 1.19
N HIS A 78 1.68 -2.15 -0.05
CA HIS A 78 1.10 -1.29 -1.07
C HIS A 78 -0.31 -1.75 -1.45
N CYS A 79 -0.50 -3.03 -1.72
CA CYS A 79 -1.81 -3.61 -2.04
C CYS A 79 -2.81 -3.35 -0.91
N ARG A 80 -2.44 -3.67 0.33
CA ARG A 80 -3.27 -3.41 1.51
C ARG A 80 -3.69 -1.95 1.65
N GLN A 81 -2.75 -1.02 1.51
CA GLN A 81 -3.05 0.40 1.62
C GLN A 81 -3.90 0.89 0.44
N THR A 82 -3.71 0.34 -0.76
CA THR A 82 -4.55 0.63 -1.94
C THR A 82 -5.98 0.15 -1.71
N ALA A 83 -6.17 -1.08 -1.24
CA ALA A 83 -7.49 -1.62 -0.91
C ALA A 83 -8.22 -0.77 0.15
N ALA A 84 -7.50 -0.39 1.22
CA ALA A 84 -8.06 0.47 2.26
C ALA A 84 -8.44 1.87 1.74
N ALA A 85 -7.64 2.43 0.83
CA ALA A 85 -7.92 3.73 0.22
C ALA A 85 -9.12 3.66 -0.74
N ALA A 86 -9.21 2.61 -1.54
CA ALA A 86 -10.37 2.36 -2.41
C ALA A 86 -11.66 2.22 -1.61
N ALA A 87 -11.67 1.35 -0.58
CA ALA A 87 -12.81 1.15 0.31
C ALA A 87 -13.27 2.46 0.96
N ARG A 88 -12.33 3.28 1.44
CA ARG A 88 -12.63 4.59 2.05
C ARG A 88 -13.37 5.54 1.09
N HIS A 89 -13.06 5.45 -0.21
CA HIS A 89 -13.60 6.36 -1.23
C HIS A 89 -14.75 5.75 -2.04
N GLY A 90 -15.17 4.51 -1.72
CA GLY A 90 -16.26 3.84 -2.42
C GLY A 90 -15.92 3.42 -3.85
N VAL A 91 -14.63 3.22 -4.15
CA VAL A 91 -14.11 2.76 -5.44
C VAL A 91 -13.82 1.26 -5.33
N ALA A 92 -14.16 0.47 -6.35
CA ALA A 92 -13.81 -0.94 -6.39
C ALA A 92 -12.28 -1.13 -6.42
N CYS A 93 -11.80 -2.28 -5.96
CA CYS A 93 -10.36 -2.58 -5.96
C CYS A 93 -10.10 -4.02 -6.35
N ALA A 94 -9.21 -4.24 -7.31
CA ALA A 94 -8.69 -5.56 -7.66
C ALA A 94 -7.16 -5.61 -7.48
N LEU A 95 -6.68 -6.69 -6.86
CA LEU A 95 -5.28 -6.87 -6.49
C LEU A 95 -4.70 -8.12 -7.14
N VAL A 96 -3.66 -7.95 -7.98
CA VAL A 96 -2.88 -9.07 -8.52
C VAL A 96 -1.74 -9.37 -7.56
N LEU A 97 -1.84 -10.47 -6.81
CA LEU A 97 -0.92 -10.84 -5.74
C LEU A 97 0.00 -11.99 -6.18
N GLN A 98 1.26 -11.67 -6.42
CA GLN A 98 2.25 -12.63 -6.90
C GLN A 98 2.95 -13.37 -5.76
N ARG A 99 3.07 -14.71 -5.89
CA ARG A 99 3.83 -15.59 -5.00
C ARG A 99 5.33 -15.41 -5.20
N ARG A 100 5.92 -14.42 -4.55
CA ARG A 100 7.37 -14.12 -4.68
C ARG A 100 8.26 -14.93 -3.75
N VAL A 101 7.69 -15.43 -2.67
CA VAL A 101 8.40 -16.19 -1.63
C VAL A 101 7.89 -17.62 -1.64
N ALA A 102 8.81 -18.60 -1.63
CA ALA A 102 8.48 -20.01 -1.51
C ALA A 102 8.12 -20.32 -0.03
N TRP A 103 6.91 -20.01 0.36
CA TRP A 103 6.40 -20.23 1.71
C TRP A 103 5.05 -20.91 1.64
N ASN A 104 5.02 -22.21 2.00
CA ASN A 104 3.84 -23.06 1.86
C ASN A 104 2.91 -23.09 3.08
N HIS A 105 2.91 -22.03 3.90
CA HIS A 105 2.05 -21.96 5.06
C HIS A 105 0.72 -21.27 4.71
N LEU A 106 -0.40 -21.85 5.13
CA LEU A 106 -1.75 -21.33 4.84
C LEU A 106 -1.94 -19.87 5.28
N ASP A 107 -1.30 -19.45 6.39
CA ASP A 107 -1.40 -18.09 6.90
C ASP A 107 -0.75 -17.06 5.98
N TYR A 108 0.21 -17.46 5.12
CA TYR A 108 0.82 -16.56 4.15
C TYR A 108 -0.18 -16.05 3.10
N GLU A 109 -1.13 -16.89 2.71
CA GLU A 109 -2.14 -16.56 1.70
C GLU A 109 -3.52 -16.21 2.30
N ARG A 110 -3.67 -16.30 3.62
CA ARG A 110 -4.96 -16.07 4.29
C ARG A 110 -4.91 -15.03 5.40
N GLY A 111 -3.76 -14.86 6.03
CA GLY A 111 -3.54 -13.94 7.15
C GLY A 111 -2.84 -12.65 6.73
N GLY A 112 -2.46 -11.83 7.71
CA GLY A 112 -1.70 -10.60 7.50
C GLY A 112 -2.38 -9.61 6.54
N ASN A 113 -1.63 -9.12 5.56
CA ASN A 113 -2.14 -8.16 4.59
C ASN A 113 -3.27 -8.74 3.72
N VAL A 114 -3.21 -10.03 3.36
CA VAL A 114 -4.27 -10.68 2.56
C VAL A 114 -5.62 -10.68 3.28
N LEU A 115 -5.61 -10.91 4.59
CA LEU A 115 -6.84 -10.79 5.39
C LEU A 115 -7.39 -9.36 5.35
N LEU A 116 -6.51 -8.37 5.49
CA LEU A 116 -6.89 -6.96 5.48
C LEU A 116 -7.40 -6.51 4.10
N ASP A 117 -6.82 -7.03 3.02
CA ASP A 117 -7.29 -6.80 1.65
C ASP A 117 -8.74 -7.29 1.47
N ARG A 118 -9.04 -8.50 1.96
CA ARG A 118 -10.40 -9.07 1.95
C ARG A 118 -11.38 -8.27 2.80
N LEU A 119 -10.97 -7.86 4.01
CA LEU A 119 -11.79 -7.03 4.88
C LEU A 119 -12.09 -5.66 4.28
N ALA A 120 -11.16 -5.12 3.47
CA ALA A 120 -11.36 -3.90 2.69
C ALA A 120 -12.25 -4.11 1.45
N GLY A 121 -12.67 -5.35 1.14
CA GLY A 121 -13.54 -5.67 0.02
C GLY A 121 -12.82 -5.75 -1.33
N ALA A 122 -11.50 -5.89 -1.35
CA ALA A 122 -10.76 -6.02 -2.61
C ALA A 122 -10.94 -7.41 -3.22
N GLU A 123 -11.04 -7.48 -4.55
CA GLU A 123 -10.94 -8.70 -5.33
C GLU A 123 -9.49 -9.13 -5.42
N LEU A 124 -9.21 -10.43 -5.15
CA LEU A 124 -7.84 -10.94 -5.07
C LEU A 124 -7.57 -11.97 -6.18
N HIS A 125 -6.57 -11.69 -7.01
CA HIS A 125 -6.05 -12.57 -8.05
C HIS A 125 -4.66 -13.05 -7.64
N LEU A 126 -4.56 -14.28 -7.10
CA LEU A 126 -3.26 -14.88 -6.77
C LEU A 126 -2.65 -15.49 -8.02
N VAL A 127 -1.41 -15.09 -8.31
CA VAL A 127 -0.67 -15.56 -9.49
C VAL A 127 0.67 -16.17 -9.08
N GLU A 128 1.20 -17.05 -9.91
CA GLU A 128 2.46 -17.72 -9.64
C GLU A 128 3.66 -16.77 -9.81
N ARG A 129 4.81 -17.22 -9.32
CA ARG A 129 6.04 -16.41 -9.27
C ARG A 129 6.52 -15.96 -10.65
N ASP A 130 6.31 -16.78 -11.66
CA ASP A 130 6.73 -16.58 -13.05
C ASP A 130 5.66 -15.94 -13.94
N ALA A 131 4.50 -15.58 -13.37
CA ALA A 131 3.44 -14.91 -14.10
C ALA A 131 3.90 -13.52 -14.61
N ASP A 132 3.48 -13.17 -15.82
CA ASP A 132 3.65 -11.84 -16.38
C ASP A 132 2.63 -10.89 -15.73
N LEU A 133 3.12 -10.07 -14.79
CA LEU A 133 2.26 -9.13 -14.06
C LEU A 133 1.59 -8.08 -14.95
N ALA A 134 2.21 -7.69 -16.06
CA ALA A 134 1.60 -6.72 -16.96
C ALA A 134 0.39 -7.35 -17.67
N ALA A 135 0.55 -8.55 -18.19
CA ALA A 135 -0.55 -9.31 -18.80
C ALA A 135 -1.67 -9.62 -17.80
N GLU A 136 -1.33 -9.97 -16.55
CA GLU A 136 -2.33 -10.22 -15.51
C GLU A 136 -3.09 -8.95 -15.11
N LEU A 137 -2.43 -7.80 -15.04
CA LEU A 137 -3.10 -6.52 -14.80
C LEU A 137 -4.07 -6.16 -15.93
N GLU A 138 -3.65 -6.30 -17.20
CA GLU A 138 -4.53 -6.06 -18.36
C GLU A 138 -5.74 -7.01 -18.39
N ARG A 139 -5.59 -8.24 -17.92
CA ARG A 139 -6.70 -9.21 -17.84
C ARG A 139 -7.74 -8.85 -16.78
N VAL A 140 -7.34 -8.14 -15.74
CA VAL A 140 -8.21 -7.74 -14.61
C VAL A 140 -8.88 -6.38 -14.87
N CYS A 141 -8.27 -5.52 -15.70
CA CYS A 141 -8.86 -4.25 -16.15
C CYS A 141 -9.96 -4.48 -17.19
#